data_f8c41cfb9f8fe7ff79cf36643c733c51
#
_entry.id   f8c41cfb9f8fe7ff79cf36643c733c51
#
_cell.length_a   1.000
_cell.length_b   1.000
_cell.length_c   1.000
_cell.angle_alpha   90.00
_cell.angle_beta   90.00
_cell.angle_gamma   90.00
#
_symmetry.space_group_name_H-M   'P 1'
#
loop_
_entity.id
_entity.type
_entity.pdbx_description
1 polymer ?
#
loop_
_entity_poly.entity_id
_entity_poly.type
_entity_poly.pdbx_seq_one_letter_code
_entity_poly.pdbx_strand_id
1 'polypeptide(L)' 'PPLSALQSLLPAEQERVRSLIPVFLATGFSGPPAVVMMERDLQLADIAIASGDAVEMLRAYNRLHGYRE' A
#
# COMPACT_ATOMS: atom_id res chain seq x y z
N PRO A 1 -12.14 -7.70 -15.96
CA PRO A 1 -10.72 -7.59 -16.28
C PRO A 1 -9.89 -7.16 -15.09
N PRO A 2 -8.66 -7.65 -15.01
CA PRO A 2 -7.79 -7.35 -13.85
C PRO A 2 -7.58 -5.85 -13.62
N LEU A 3 -7.48 -5.06 -14.67
CA LEU A 3 -7.24 -3.62 -14.54
C LEU A 3 -8.41 -2.92 -13.83
N SER A 4 -9.65 -3.23 -14.21
CA SER A 4 -10.83 -2.64 -13.56
C SER A 4 -10.90 -3.02 -12.09
N ALA A 5 -10.61 -4.28 -11.76
CA ALA A 5 -10.57 -4.73 -10.38
C ALA A 5 -9.49 -3.97 -9.58
N LEU A 6 -8.29 -3.83 -10.14
CA LEU A 6 -7.18 -3.13 -9.48
C LEU A 6 -7.46 -1.64 -9.29
N GLN A 7 -8.17 -1.00 -10.22
CA GLN A 7 -8.55 0.40 -10.09
C GLN A 7 -9.46 0.65 -8.89
N SER A 8 -10.20 -0.35 -8.44
CA SER A 8 -11.03 -0.28 -7.24
C SER A 8 -10.29 -0.81 -6.01
N LEU A 9 -9.60 -1.94 -6.15
CA LEU A 9 -8.98 -2.62 -5.02
C LEU A 9 -7.73 -1.91 -4.50
N LEU A 10 -6.96 -1.29 -5.39
CA LEU A 10 -5.71 -0.66 -4.97
C LEU A 10 -5.95 0.56 -4.08
N PRO A 11 -6.84 1.51 -4.40
CA PRO A 11 -7.15 2.59 -3.48
C PRO A 11 -7.68 2.11 -2.13
N ALA A 12 -8.50 1.06 -2.12
CA ALA A 12 -9.02 0.49 -0.88
C ALA A 12 -7.89 -0.10 -0.03
N GLU A 13 -6.93 -0.77 -0.67
CA GLU A 13 -5.77 -1.32 0.01
C GLU A 13 -4.86 -0.21 0.56
N GLN A 14 -4.71 0.89 -0.16
CA GLN A 14 -3.99 2.06 0.33
C GLN A 14 -4.63 2.60 1.61
N GLU A 15 -5.96 2.71 1.64
CA GLU A 15 -6.67 3.18 2.83
C GLU A 15 -6.47 2.22 4.01
N ARG A 16 -6.54 0.93 3.77
CA ARG A 16 -6.30 -0.07 4.81
C ARG A 16 -4.90 0.11 5.41
N VAL A 17 -3.89 0.25 4.56
CA VAL A 17 -2.49 0.40 5.02
C VAL A 17 -2.31 1.73 5.76
N ARG A 18 -2.91 2.83 5.27
CA ARG A 18 -2.86 4.11 5.99
C ARG A 18 -3.41 3.99 7.40
N SER A 19 -4.47 3.22 7.58
CA SER A 19 -5.07 3.02 8.91
C SER A 19 -4.17 2.24 9.86
N LEU A 20 -3.19 1.48 9.32
CA LEU A 20 -2.23 0.75 10.13
C LEU A 20 -1.07 1.63 10.63
N ILE A 21 -0.82 2.77 10.00
CA ILE A 21 0.32 3.62 10.36
C ILE A 21 0.31 4.01 11.84
N PRO A 22 -0.80 4.53 12.41
CA PRO A 22 -0.82 4.85 13.83
C PRO A 22 -0.55 3.64 14.73
N VAL A 23 -1.05 2.47 14.32
CA VAL A 23 -0.84 1.23 15.08
C VAL A 23 0.65 0.88 15.10
N PHE A 24 1.32 0.94 13.94
CA PHE A 24 2.73 0.61 13.83
C PHE A 24 3.60 1.64 14.56
N LEU A 25 3.25 2.92 14.49
CA LEU A 25 3.98 3.95 15.24
C LEU A 25 3.93 3.71 16.75
N ALA A 26 2.85 3.15 17.24
CA ALA A 26 2.68 2.83 18.66
C ALA A 26 3.37 1.52 19.06
N THR A 27 3.91 0.75 18.13
CA THR A 27 4.50 -0.56 18.38
C THR A 27 5.95 -0.46 18.89
N GLY A 28 6.47 0.72 19.13
CA GLY A 28 7.79 0.94 19.69
C GLY A 28 8.90 0.81 18.67
N PHE A 29 9.92 0.05 19.00
CA PHE A 29 11.21 0.07 18.32
C PHE A 29 11.13 -0.35 16.83
N SER A 30 10.38 -1.38 16.48
CA SER A 30 10.31 -1.88 15.10
C SER A 30 9.22 -1.25 14.25
N GLY A 31 8.26 -0.55 14.87
CA GLY A 31 7.15 0.07 14.18
C GLY A 31 7.55 1.24 13.27
N PRO A 32 8.33 2.23 13.75
CA PRO A 32 8.72 3.37 12.91
C PRO A 32 9.47 3.00 11.63
N PRO A 33 10.44 2.06 11.62
CA PRO A 33 11.03 1.61 10.35
C PRO A 33 10.03 1.00 9.39
N ALA A 34 9.05 0.24 9.91
CA ALA A 34 7.99 -0.32 9.08
C ALA A 34 7.14 0.77 8.44
N VAL A 35 6.84 1.84 9.18
CA VAL A 35 6.05 2.97 8.65
C VAL A 35 6.77 3.66 7.49
N VAL A 36 8.09 3.81 7.56
CA VAL A 36 8.86 4.37 6.45
C VAL A 36 8.66 3.54 5.18
N MET A 37 8.71 2.22 5.30
CA MET A 37 8.47 1.32 4.16
C MET A 37 7.04 1.39 3.68
N MET A 38 6.07 1.45 4.60
CA MET A 38 4.65 1.58 4.26
C MET A 38 4.39 2.86 3.46
N GLU A 39 4.96 3.98 3.89
CA GLU A 39 4.80 5.26 3.20
C GLU A 39 5.41 5.22 1.80
N ARG A 40 6.59 4.61 1.65
CA ARG A 40 7.19 4.40 0.34
C ARG A 40 6.28 3.57 -0.56
N ASP A 41 5.75 2.48 -0.04
CA ASP A 41 4.90 1.58 -0.83
C ASP A 41 3.57 2.23 -1.19
N LEU A 42 3.03 3.09 -0.30
CA LEU A 42 1.84 3.89 -0.62
C LEU A 42 2.12 4.87 -1.76
N GLN A 43 3.28 5.52 -1.76
CA GLN A 43 3.67 6.43 -2.83
C GLN A 43 3.87 5.69 -4.15
N LEU A 44 4.48 4.52 -4.12
CA LEU A 44 4.63 3.69 -5.32
C LEU A 44 3.28 3.26 -5.87
N ALA A 45 2.30 3.02 -5.00
CA ALA A 45 0.93 2.72 -5.44
C ALA A 45 0.28 3.92 -6.14
N ASP A 46 0.48 5.14 -5.65
CA ASP A 46 0.00 6.35 -6.33
C ASP A 46 0.60 6.48 -7.73
N ILE A 47 1.88 6.21 -7.87
CA ILE A 47 2.58 6.25 -9.15
C ILE A 47 2.01 5.18 -10.10
N ALA A 48 1.77 3.96 -9.59
CA ALA A 48 1.22 2.87 -10.38
C ALA A 48 -0.20 3.20 -10.88
N ILE A 49 -1.03 3.79 -10.03
CA ILE A 49 -2.38 4.21 -10.42
C ILE A 49 -2.29 5.26 -11.53
N ALA A 50 -1.42 6.25 -11.38
CA ALA A 50 -1.27 7.31 -12.38
C ALA A 50 -0.76 6.78 -13.72
N SER A 51 0.07 5.72 -13.70
CA SER A 51 0.59 5.12 -14.93
C SER A 51 -0.46 4.33 -15.70
N GLY A 52 -1.47 3.80 -15.02
CA GLY A 52 -2.46 2.91 -15.62
C GLY A 52 -1.91 1.53 -16.00
N ASP A 53 -0.70 1.20 -15.58
CA ASP A 53 -0.05 -0.08 -15.91
C ASP A 53 -0.55 -1.16 -14.93
N ALA A 54 -1.28 -2.15 -15.46
CA ALA A 54 -1.88 -3.20 -14.65
C ALA A 54 -0.84 -4.03 -13.90
N VAL A 55 0.33 -4.27 -14.48
CA VAL A 55 1.40 -5.04 -13.83
C VAL A 55 1.95 -4.25 -12.63
N GLU A 56 2.20 -2.96 -12.81
CA GLU A 56 2.70 -2.12 -11.73
C GLU A 56 1.66 -1.98 -10.61
N MET A 57 0.39 -1.85 -10.98
CA MET A 57 -0.69 -1.79 -10.00
C MET A 57 -0.80 -3.09 -9.19
N LEU A 58 -0.65 -4.24 -9.85
CA LEU A 58 -0.66 -5.53 -9.16
C LEU A 58 0.53 -5.66 -8.21
N ARG A 59 1.71 -5.22 -8.63
CA ARG A 59 2.90 -5.22 -7.78
C ARG A 59 2.69 -4.35 -6.55
N ALA A 60 2.13 -3.16 -6.75
CA ALA A 60 1.84 -2.24 -5.65
C ALA A 60 0.82 -2.85 -4.67
N TYR A 61 -0.23 -3.45 -5.19
CA TYR A 61 -1.21 -4.15 -4.38
C TYR A 61 -0.57 -5.23 -3.52
N ASN A 62 0.29 -6.06 -4.12
CA ASN A 62 0.94 -7.15 -3.40
C ASN A 62 1.88 -6.65 -2.29
N ARG A 63 2.60 -5.54 -2.54
CA ARG A 63 3.44 -4.92 -1.49
C ARG A 63 2.60 -4.47 -0.31
N LEU A 64 1.51 -3.76 -0.57
CA LEU A 64 0.64 -3.23 0.47
C LEU A 64 -0.08 -4.36 1.22
N HIS A 65 -0.47 -5.40 0.51
CA HIS A 65 -1.24 -6.50 1.08
C HIS A 65 -0.44 -7.28 2.12
N GLY A 66 0.87 -7.20 2.10
CA GLY A 66 1.72 -7.82 3.09
C GLY A 66 1.71 -7.16 4.47
N TYR A 67 1.27 -5.90 4.56
CA TYR A 67 1.24 -5.19 5.85
C TYR A 67 0.02 -5.58 6.66
N ARG A 68 0.23 -6.04 7.89
CA ARG A 68 -0.81 -6.47 8.82
C ARG A 68 -0.40 -6.16 10.25
N GLU A 69 -1.38 -6.10 11.12
CA GLU A 69 -1.14 -5.97 12.57
C GLU A 69 -0.42 -7.19 13.15
#